data_7f0bedbba3adc6891155818631b91bf3
#
_entry.id   7f0bedbba3adc6891155818631b91bf3
#
_cell.length_a   1.000
_cell.length_b   1.000
_cell.length_c   1.000
_cell.angle_alpha   90.00
_cell.angle_beta   90.00
_cell.angle_gamma   90.00
#
_symmetry.space_group_name_H-M   'P 1'
#
loop_
_entity.id
_entity.type
_entity.pdbx_description
1 polymer ?
#
loop_
_entity_poly.entity_id
_entity_poly.type
_entity_poly.pdbx_seq_one_letter_code
_entity_poly.pdbx_strand_id
1 'polypeptide(L)'
;MKIATRTALSYALLTAGILFVFAYVLYFVSEKNREDEFNDRLGYKIIWRSEFIFDAKIPNSKIKELHERNKKMLNEADISVYNSDRNLIFTDITPSSKNQHYLDKLIRSGKNRMTWLRRERQYMAIKYESGGANYYIIGSAVDVTGKEHISEFKDDVIVVYFISIAVIFIIGFLFSYYTLKPLKDIILQIHDISEHNLNKRLVIPKAKDEISELAETFNSTFNRLEKSFNNHKQFVTTISHEFRTPLSTLIAELELAKELNITLDDYKLSIDNALQDANHASQLSSALLDFARASYDVSQISFTDVRLDEVLADAKVALLQKNQDYKIGINYMDDLADKDESNYDFNGNPYLLQIAFLNLMENACKYSPDKFCNVEIEVQKYDLEIRFIDRGIGISEEDQLNIFDLFYRGNNKNYGKGNGIGLSIVKRIIEIHQGELEVASEPKVGSVFKIRLPAKK
;
A
#
# COMPACT_ATOMS: atom_id res chain seq x y z
N MET A 1 -18.48 -12.91 -0.68
CA MET A 1 -18.82 -12.01 -1.83
C MET A 1 -17.53 -11.52 -2.47
N LYS A 2 -17.40 -11.56 -3.79
CA LYS A 2 -16.22 -11.01 -4.50
C LYS A 2 -16.17 -9.48 -4.30
N ILE A 3 -14.98 -8.92 -4.24
CA ILE A 3 -14.79 -7.46 -4.04
C ILE A 3 -15.63 -6.65 -5.03
N ALA A 4 -15.66 -7.06 -6.30
CA ALA A 4 -16.45 -6.43 -7.36
C ALA A 4 -17.96 -6.32 -7.04
N THR A 5 -18.56 -7.38 -6.50
CA THR A 5 -19.98 -7.36 -6.11
C THR A 5 -20.24 -6.51 -4.88
N ARG A 6 -19.30 -6.48 -3.95
CA ARG A 6 -19.42 -5.65 -2.73
C ARG A 6 -19.31 -4.15 -3.06
N THR A 7 -18.37 -3.77 -3.91
CA THR A 7 -18.22 -2.37 -4.34
C THR A 7 -19.42 -1.91 -5.16
N ALA A 8 -19.90 -2.71 -6.14
CA ALA A 8 -21.08 -2.39 -6.93
C ALA A 8 -22.32 -2.20 -6.04
N LEU A 9 -22.52 -3.08 -5.04
CA LEU A 9 -23.63 -2.97 -4.10
C LEU A 9 -23.54 -1.71 -3.21
N SER A 10 -22.36 -1.39 -2.73
CA SER A 10 -22.14 -0.19 -1.90
C SER A 10 -22.43 1.10 -2.68
N TYR A 11 -21.98 1.19 -3.93
CA TYR A 11 -22.30 2.31 -4.82
C TYR A 11 -23.78 2.40 -5.13
N ALA A 12 -24.42 1.26 -5.43
CA ALA A 12 -25.87 1.22 -5.71
C ALA A 12 -26.68 1.68 -4.49
N LEU A 13 -26.32 1.27 -3.28
CA LEU A 13 -26.97 1.70 -2.05
C LEU A 13 -26.82 3.19 -1.78
N LEU A 14 -25.62 3.74 -1.93
CA LEU A 14 -25.34 5.15 -1.73
C LEU A 14 -26.09 6.01 -2.73
N THR A 15 -26.04 5.66 -4.01
CA THR A 15 -26.75 6.37 -5.07
C THR A 15 -28.27 6.23 -4.94
N ALA A 16 -28.78 5.09 -4.51
CA ALA A 16 -30.21 4.90 -4.21
C ALA A 16 -30.67 5.85 -3.09
N GLY A 17 -29.87 6.04 -2.03
CA GLY A 17 -30.16 7.00 -0.98
C GLY A 17 -30.22 8.44 -1.49
N ILE A 18 -29.26 8.84 -2.32
CA ILE A 18 -29.23 10.19 -2.91
C ILE A 18 -30.45 10.41 -3.83
N LEU A 19 -30.75 9.44 -4.71
CA LEU A 19 -31.89 9.52 -5.61
C LEU A 19 -33.21 9.54 -4.86
N PHE A 20 -33.32 8.81 -3.74
CA PHE A 20 -34.50 8.84 -2.89
C PHE A 20 -34.74 10.25 -2.31
N VAL A 21 -33.70 10.87 -1.75
CA VAL A 21 -33.78 12.25 -1.23
C VAL A 21 -34.18 13.21 -2.34
N PHE A 22 -33.57 13.08 -3.51
CA PHE A 22 -33.88 13.93 -4.66
C PHE A 22 -35.34 13.75 -5.14
N ALA A 23 -35.80 12.51 -5.27
CA ALA A 23 -37.19 12.19 -5.62
C ALA A 23 -38.19 12.76 -4.60
N TYR A 24 -37.86 12.62 -3.31
CA TYR A 24 -38.70 13.19 -2.23
C TYR A 24 -38.77 14.71 -2.31
N VAL A 25 -37.66 15.39 -2.51
CA VAL A 25 -37.60 16.85 -2.66
C VAL A 25 -38.40 17.29 -3.88
N LEU A 26 -38.23 16.62 -5.02
CA LEU A 26 -38.99 16.91 -6.24
C LEU A 26 -40.49 16.78 -6.01
N TYR A 27 -40.94 15.69 -5.40
CA TYR A 27 -42.34 15.48 -5.07
C TYR A 27 -42.85 16.57 -4.14
N PHE A 28 -42.13 16.90 -3.06
CA PHE A 28 -42.53 17.93 -2.10
C PHE A 28 -42.63 19.32 -2.76
N VAL A 29 -41.66 19.70 -3.59
CA VAL A 29 -41.68 20.97 -4.32
C VAL A 29 -42.85 21.02 -5.29
N SER A 30 -43.08 19.94 -6.02
CA SER A 30 -44.19 19.85 -6.99
C SER A 30 -45.54 19.95 -6.29
N GLU A 31 -45.70 19.25 -5.17
CA GLU A 31 -46.94 19.34 -4.34
C GLU A 31 -47.19 20.75 -3.85
N LYS A 32 -46.16 21.42 -3.33
CA LYS A 32 -46.25 22.80 -2.90
C LYS A 32 -46.59 23.76 -4.04
N ASN A 33 -45.92 23.65 -5.15
CA ASN A 33 -46.19 24.49 -6.33
C ASN A 33 -47.63 24.30 -6.83
N ARG A 34 -48.12 23.06 -6.86
CA ARG A 34 -49.52 22.74 -7.18
C ARG A 34 -50.51 23.47 -6.25
N GLU A 35 -50.25 23.42 -4.94
CA GLU A 35 -51.12 24.10 -3.95
C GLU A 35 -51.11 25.62 -4.16
N ASP A 36 -49.95 26.20 -4.36
CA ASP A 36 -49.81 27.66 -4.58
C ASP A 36 -50.51 28.07 -5.89
N GLU A 37 -50.33 27.36 -6.99
CA GLU A 37 -50.96 27.63 -8.29
C GLU A 37 -52.48 27.45 -8.19
N PHE A 38 -52.95 26.44 -7.48
CA PHE A 38 -54.39 26.24 -7.28
C PHE A 38 -54.99 27.38 -6.46
N ASN A 39 -54.31 27.86 -5.42
CA ASN A 39 -54.75 28.98 -4.60
C ASN A 39 -54.84 30.26 -5.42
N ASP A 40 -53.87 30.52 -6.32
CA ASP A 40 -53.89 31.70 -7.17
C ASP A 40 -55.05 31.60 -8.19
N ARG A 41 -55.22 30.44 -8.86
CA ARG A 41 -56.35 30.20 -9.76
C ARG A 41 -57.71 30.36 -9.05
N LEU A 42 -57.85 29.88 -7.83
CA LEU A 42 -59.05 30.04 -7.00
C LEU A 42 -59.29 31.53 -6.70
N GLY A 43 -58.27 32.28 -6.35
CA GLY A 43 -58.35 33.71 -6.14
C GLY A 43 -58.82 34.45 -7.35
N TYR A 44 -58.25 34.19 -8.53
CA TYR A 44 -58.70 34.80 -9.78
C TYR A 44 -60.16 34.47 -10.12
N LYS A 45 -60.57 33.22 -9.94
CA LYS A 45 -61.97 32.81 -10.15
C LYS A 45 -62.96 33.53 -9.22
N ILE A 46 -62.58 33.67 -7.95
CA ILE A 46 -63.41 34.37 -6.97
C ILE A 46 -63.58 35.84 -7.34
N ILE A 47 -62.49 36.54 -7.70
CA ILE A 47 -62.51 37.95 -8.08
C ILE A 47 -63.35 38.12 -9.35
N TRP A 48 -63.04 37.38 -10.40
CA TRP A 48 -63.77 37.47 -11.69
C TRP A 48 -65.26 37.27 -11.49
N ARG A 49 -65.64 36.29 -10.65
CA ARG A 49 -67.04 36.02 -10.41
C ARG A 49 -67.71 37.08 -9.57
N SER A 50 -67.01 37.74 -8.71
CA SER A 50 -67.47 38.85 -7.91
C SER A 50 -67.74 40.06 -8.76
N GLU A 51 -66.85 40.38 -9.68
CA GLU A 51 -67.06 41.41 -10.70
C GLU A 51 -68.37 41.16 -11.49
N PHE A 52 -68.61 39.89 -11.86
CA PHE A 52 -69.81 39.52 -12.55
C PHE A 52 -71.10 39.72 -11.74
N ILE A 53 -71.06 39.47 -10.42
CA ILE A 53 -72.20 39.65 -9.53
C ILE A 53 -72.50 41.15 -9.30
N PHE A 54 -71.45 41.99 -9.18
CA PHE A 54 -71.63 43.39 -8.85
C PHE A 54 -71.84 44.28 -10.10
N ASP A 55 -71.17 44.00 -11.22
CA ASP A 55 -71.13 44.89 -12.39
C ASP A 55 -72.11 44.49 -13.52
N ALA A 56 -72.44 43.17 -13.65
CA ALA A 56 -73.21 42.70 -14.81
C ALA A 56 -74.75 42.90 -14.76
N LYS A 57 -75.28 43.43 -13.65
CA LYS A 57 -76.74 43.64 -13.45
C LYS A 57 -77.64 42.44 -13.79
N ILE A 58 -77.10 41.18 -13.64
CA ILE A 58 -77.82 39.96 -13.90
C ILE A 58 -78.52 39.52 -12.65
N PRO A 59 -79.81 38.99 -12.72
CA PRO A 59 -80.48 38.49 -11.55
C PRO A 59 -79.77 37.34 -10.92
N ASN A 60 -79.65 37.36 -9.54
CA ASN A 60 -78.95 36.34 -8.74
C ASN A 60 -79.44 34.90 -9.04
N SER A 61 -80.71 34.71 -9.40
CA SER A 61 -81.29 33.42 -9.78
C SER A 61 -80.63 32.84 -11.03
N LYS A 62 -80.33 33.68 -12.02
CA LYS A 62 -79.73 33.28 -13.31
C LYS A 62 -78.26 33.01 -13.19
N ILE A 63 -77.57 33.72 -12.31
CA ILE A 63 -76.15 33.49 -11.98
C ILE A 63 -76.03 32.10 -11.30
N LYS A 64 -76.91 31.80 -10.38
CA LYS A 64 -76.94 30.49 -9.67
C LYS A 64 -77.25 29.32 -10.64
N GLU A 65 -78.18 29.49 -11.50
CA GLU A 65 -78.53 28.49 -12.57
C GLU A 65 -77.33 28.21 -13.48
N LEU A 66 -76.67 29.24 -13.98
CA LEU A 66 -75.46 29.14 -14.78
C LEU A 66 -74.32 28.43 -14.02
N HIS A 67 -74.17 28.72 -12.73
CA HIS A 67 -73.17 28.08 -11.91
C HIS A 67 -73.43 26.59 -11.75
N GLU A 68 -74.64 26.18 -11.36
CA GLU A 68 -74.98 24.77 -11.19
C GLU A 68 -74.81 23.99 -12.51
N ARG A 69 -75.17 24.60 -13.66
CA ARG A 69 -75.00 23.97 -14.99
C ARG A 69 -73.54 23.77 -15.39
N ASN A 70 -72.63 24.74 -15.04
CA ASN A 70 -71.21 24.69 -15.43
C ASN A 70 -70.30 24.06 -14.36
N LYS A 71 -70.74 23.90 -13.13
CA LYS A 71 -70.00 23.43 -11.99
C LYS A 71 -69.26 22.10 -12.22
N LYS A 72 -69.91 21.16 -12.91
CA LYS A 72 -69.33 19.85 -13.22
C LYS A 72 -68.33 19.90 -14.43
N MET A 73 -68.55 20.83 -15.34
CA MET A 73 -67.69 20.94 -16.54
C MET A 73 -66.46 21.81 -16.37
N LEU A 74 -66.54 22.85 -15.50
CA LEU A 74 -65.49 23.90 -15.40
C LEU A 74 -64.80 23.89 -14.04
N ASN A 75 -65.11 22.92 -13.15
CA ASN A 75 -64.56 22.90 -11.78
C ASN A 75 -64.65 24.28 -11.09
N GLU A 76 -65.84 24.88 -11.19
CA GLU A 76 -66.07 26.24 -10.69
C GLU A 76 -66.05 26.35 -9.19
N ALA A 77 -65.53 27.50 -8.68
CA ALA A 77 -65.49 27.78 -7.27
C ALA A 77 -66.92 28.13 -6.76
N ASP A 78 -67.37 27.51 -5.72
CA ASP A 78 -68.53 27.95 -4.96
C ASP A 78 -68.15 29.22 -4.19
N ILE A 79 -69.00 30.27 -4.26
CA ILE A 79 -68.72 31.55 -3.54
C ILE A 79 -69.84 31.91 -2.59
N SER A 80 -69.48 32.65 -1.55
CA SER A 80 -70.40 33.33 -0.63
C SER A 80 -69.91 34.74 -0.39
N VAL A 81 -70.77 35.71 -0.60
CA VAL A 81 -70.48 37.15 -0.52
C VAL A 81 -71.14 37.75 0.70
N TYR A 82 -70.37 38.49 1.49
CA TYR A 82 -70.79 39.14 2.71
C TYR A 82 -70.50 40.65 2.62
N ASN A 83 -71.41 41.51 3.23
CA ASN A 83 -71.16 42.94 3.35
C ASN A 83 -70.22 43.25 4.54
N SER A 84 -69.92 44.54 4.72
CA SER A 84 -69.12 45.05 5.83
C SER A 84 -69.66 44.65 7.19
N ASP A 85 -70.98 44.52 7.30
CA ASP A 85 -71.70 44.12 8.57
C ASP A 85 -71.78 42.58 8.71
N ARG A 86 -71.15 41.83 7.83
CA ARG A 86 -71.09 40.33 7.79
C ARG A 86 -72.46 39.68 7.44
N ASN A 87 -73.36 40.45 6.85
CA ASN A 87 -74.57 39.87 6.34
C ASN A 87 -74.37 39.22 5.02
N LEU A 88 -74.93 38.04 4.78
CA LEU A 88 -74.88 37.29 3.57
C LEU A 88 -75.70 38.00 2.50
N ILE A 89 -74.99 38.32 1.35
CA ILE A 89 -75.66 38.97 0.20
C ILE A 89 -75.94 37.91 -0.90
N PHE A 90 -74.98 37.01 -1.11
CA PHE A 90 -75.09 36.00 -2.14
C PHE A 90 -74.39 34.71 -1.73
N THR A 91 -74.92 33.59 -2.11
CA THR A 91 -74.24 32.30 -1.93
C THR A 91 -74.70 31.25 -2.94
N ASP A 92 -73.72 30.45 -3.43
CA ASP A 92 -73.95 29.26 -4.26
C ASP A 92 -74.29 28.01 -3.46
N ILE A 93 -73.78 27.94 -2.22
CA ILE A 93 -73.93 26.78 -1.37
C ILE A 93 -74.47 27.19 0.02
N THR A 94 -74.98 26.25 0.78
CA THR A 94 -75.34 26.47 2.18
C THR A 94 -74.13 26.93 2.97
N PRO A 95 -74.13 28.15 3.51
CA PRO A 95 -72.96 28.68 4.22
C PRO A 95 -72.62 27.83 5.44
N SER A 96 -71.33 27.55 5.59
CA SER A 96 -70.86 26.88 6.81
C SER A 96 -70.95 27.83 8.02
N SER A 97 -71.40 27.33 9.15
CA SER A 97 -71.39 28.11 10.42
C SER A 97 -69.99 28.63 10.80
N LYS A 98 -68.96 28.09 10.25
CA LYS A 98 -67.56 28.53 10.46
C LYS A 98 -67.14 29.68 9.53
N ASN A 99 -67.91 30.03 8.52
CA ASN A 99 -67.58 31.12 7.62
C ASN A 99 -67.39 32.45 8.36
N GLN A 100 -68.25 32.74 9.34
CA GLN A 100 -68.12 33.94 10.19
C GLN A 100 -66.81 33.95 10.97
N HIS A 101 -66.34 32.83 11.49
CA HIS A 101 -65.07 32.76 12.18
C HIS A 101 -63.89 33.10 11.26
N TYR A 102 -63.89 32.62 10.02
CA TYR A 102 -62.82 32.91 9.07
C TYR A 102 -62.90 34.36 8.54
N LEU A 103 -64.08 34.94 8.42
CA LEU A 103 -64.26 36.36 8.13
C LEU A 103 -63.67 37.21 9.24
N ASP A 104 -63.95 36.88 10.52
CA ASP A 104 -63.38 37.58 11.66
C ASP A 104 -61.88 37.50 11.70
N LYS A 105 -61.32 36.36 11.35
CA LYS A 105 -59.90 36.16 11.30
C LYS A 105 -59.26 36.97 10.16
N LEU A 106 -59.86 37.03 8.97
CA LEU A 106 -59.41 37.85 7.86
C LEU A 106 -59.40 39.33 8.24
N ILE A 107 -60.53 39.82 8.79
CA ILE A 107 -60.70 41.22 9.18
C ILE A 107 -59.68 41.62 10.25
N ARG A 108 -59.51 40.77 11.29
CA ARG A 108 -58.52 41.02 12.37
C ARG A 108 -57.08 40.98 11.90
N SER A 109 -56.78 40.15 10.90
CA SER A 109 -55.40 40.01 10.36
C SER A 109 -54.97 41.19 9.53
N GLY A 110 -55.87 42.04 9.03
CA GLY A 110 -55.59 43.12 8.09
C GLY A 110 -55.12 42.66 6.70
N LYS A 111 -55.16 41.36 6.43
CA LYS A 111 -54.73 40.80 5.17
C LYS A 111 -55.81 40.90 4.11
N ASN A 112 -55.46 41.05 2.84
CA ASN A 112 -56.40 41.10 1.73
C ASN A 112 -56.92 39.71 1.32
N ARG A 113 -56.15 38.64 1.63
CA ARG A 113 -56.55 37.26 1.33
C ARG A 113 -56.10 36.28 2.46
N MET A 114 -56.85 35.23 2.65
CA MET A 114 -56.53 34.13 3.59
C MET A 114 -57.06 32.82 3.01
N THR A 115 -56.20 31.76 3.06
CA THR A 115 -56.52 30.41 2.55
C THR A 115 -56.53 29.41 3.71
N TRP A 116 -57.37 28.37 3.60
CA TRP A 116 -57.38 27.21 4.49
C TRP A 116 -57.96 25.98 3.81
N LEU A 117 -57.45 24.83 4.19
CA LEU A 117 -57.95 23.54 3.72
C LEU A 117 -58.94 22.96 4.74
N ARG A 118 -60.06 22.44 4.28
CA ARG A 118 -61.04 21.73 5.14
C ARG A 118 -61.55 20.50 4.38
N ARG A 119 -61.28 19.33 4.94
CA ARG A 119 -61.46 18.06 4.23
C ARG A 119 -60.69 18.08 2.91
N GLU A 120 -61.36 17.99 1.78
CA GLU A 120 -60.71 18.02 0.46
C GLU A 120 -60.91 19.31 -0.31
N ARG A 121 -61.62 20.27 0.29
CA ARG A 121 -61.89 21.57 -0.35
C ARG A 121 -60.94 22.64 0.19
N GLN A 122 -60.34 23.35 -0.74
CA GLN A 122 -59.59 24.55 -0.47
C GLN A 122 -60.55 25.73 -0.39
N TYR A 123 -60.38 26.52 0.64
CA TYR A 123 -61.15 27.73 0.87
C TYR A 123 -60.23 28.93 0.79
N MET A 124 -60.79 30.05 0.28
CA MET A 124 -60.13 31.33 0.25
C MET A 124 -61.11 32.42 0.60
N ALA A 125 -60.74 33.28 1.54
CA ALA A 125 -61.45 34.52 1.85
C ALA A 125 -60.67 35.67 1.28
N ILE A 126 -61.36 36.61 0.58
CA ILE A 126 -60.75 37.79 -0.07
C ILE A 126 -61.59 39.03 0.38
N LYS A 127 -60.88 40.11 0.67
CA LYS A 127 -61.46 41.45 0.78
C LYS A 127 -61.58 42.03 -0.63
N TYR A 128 -62.78 42.42 -1.02
CA TYR A 128 -63.10 43.02 -2.33
C TYR A 128 -63.79 44.37 -2.14
N GLU A 129 -63.34 45.37 -2.91
CA GLU A 129 -63.91 46.72 -2.85
C GLU A 129 -64.65 47.02 -4.14
N SER A 130 -65.92 47.42 -4.04
CA SER A 130 -66.70 47.83 -5.19
C SER A 130 -67.63 48.99 -4.77
N GLY A 131 -67.71 50.05 -5.60
CA GLY A 131 -68.57 51.20 -5.36
C GLY A 131 -68.29 51.95 -4.05
N GLY A 132 -67.05 51.89 -3.51
CA GLY A 132 -66.64 52.51 -2.24
C GLY A 132 -67.04 51.72 -1.00
N ALA A 133 -67.63 50.54 -1.16
CA ALA A 133 -67.98 49.61 -0.06
C ALA A 133 -67.07 48.39 -0.02
N ASN A 134 -66.78 47.92 1.23
CA ASN A 134 -65.96 46.68 1.39
C ASN A 134 -66.88 45.45 1.45
N TYR A 135 -66.51 44.46 0.67
CA TYR A 135 -67.15 43.15 0.69
C TYR A 135 -66.14 42.06 1.08
N TYR A 136 -66.64 40.99 1.68
CA TYR A 136 -65.80 39.83 2.02
C TYR A 136 -66.37 38.61 1.30
N ILE A 137 -65.53 37.98 0.49
CA ILE A 137 -65.95 36.87 -0.34
C ILE A 137 -65.21 35.62 0.10
N ILE A 138 -65.96 34.55 0.39
CA ILE A 138 -65.40 33.24 0.66
C ILE A 138 -65.66 32.36 -0.58
N GLY A 139 -64.62 31.94 -1.23
CA GLY A 139 -64.68 30.93 -2.27
C GLY A 139 -64.16 29.59 -1.83
N SER A 140 -64.64 28.50 -2.42
CA SER A 140 -64.12 27.17 -2.19
C SER A 140 -64.17 26.29 -3.47
N ALA A 141 -63.16 25.50 -3.66
CA ALA A 141 -63.12 24.53 -4.76
C ALA A 141 -62.36 23.27 -4.34
N VAL A 142 -62.52 22.21 -5.11
CA VAL A 142 -61.70 20.98 -5.00
C VAL A 142 -60.72 20.92 -6.16
N ASP A 143 -59.47 20.72 -5.83
CA ASP A 143 -58.41 20.56 -6.86
C ASP A 143 -58.37 19.09 -7.37
N VAL A 144 -59.33 18.75 -8.20
CA VAL A 144 -59.42 17.37 -8.75
C VAL A 144 -58.26 17.13 -9.73
N THR A 145 -58.13 18.02 -10.73
CA THR A 145 -57.14 17.86 -11.81
C THR A 145 -55.68 17.94 -11.27
N GLY A 146 -55.41 18.90 -10.36
CA GLY A 146 -54.09 19.00 -9.78
C GLY A 146 -53.70 17.78 -8.95
N LYS A 147 -54.69 17.19 -8.22
CA LYS A 147 -54.46 15.95 -7.46
C LYS A 147 -54.24 14.74 -8.36
N GLU A 148 -54.91 14.65 -9.50
CA GLU A 148 -54.69 13.60 -10.50
C GLU A 148 -53.28 13.74 -11.06
N HIS A 149 -52.89 14.91 -11.53
CA HIS A 149 -51.53 15.13 -12.05
C HIS A 149 -50.40 14.85 -11.06
N ILE A 150 -50.60 15.22 -9.75
CA ILE A 150 -49.56 14.93 -8.75
C ILE A 150 -49.48 13.42 -8.45
N SER A 151 -50.61 12.70 -8.54
CA SER A 151 -50.63 11.25 -8.40
C SER A 151 -49.91 10.56 -9.55
N GLU A 152 -50.18 10.96 -10.80
CA GLU A 152 -49.45 10.48 -11.98
C GLU A 152 -47.95 10.79 -11.88
N PHE A 153 -47.62 12.03 -11.54
CA PHE A 153 -46.21 12.44 -11.33
C PHE A 153 -45.50 11.60 -10.28
N LYS A 154 -46.18 11.27 -9.18
CA LYS A 154 -45.63 10.36 -8.14
C LYS A 154 -45.31 8.99 -8.70
N ASP A 155 -46.23 8.40 -9.49
CA ASP A 155 -46.04 7.09 -10.09
C ASP A 155 -44.89 7.10 -11.11
N ASP A 156 -44.78 8.15 -11.93
CA ASP A 156 -43.68 8.38 -12.84
C ASP A 156 -42.33 8.48 -12.12
N VAL A 157 -42.25 9.25 -11.04
CA VAL A 157 -41.06 9.38 -10.21
C VAL A 157 -40.63 8.04 -9.62
N ILE A 158 -41.56 7.22 -9.16
CA ILE A 158 -41.28 5.88 -8.63
C ILE A 158 -40.70 4.98 -9.71
N VAL A 159 -41.31 4.97 -10.90
CA VAL A 159 -40.82 4.15 -12.03
C VAL A 159 -39.41 4.58 -12.45
N VAL A 160 -39.18 5.87 -12.64
CA VAL A 160 -37.87 6.43 -12.99
C VAL A 160 -36.82 6.10 -11.92
N TYR A 161 -37.19 6.17 -10.64
CA TYR A 161 -36.30 5.83 -9.52
C TYR A 161 -35.82 4.37 -9.60
N PHE A 162 -36.71 3.40 -9.80
CA PHE A 162 -36.33 2.00 -9.89
C PHE A 162 -35.53 1.66 -11.16
N ILE A 163 -35.89 2.27 -12.31
CA ILE A 163 -35.11 2.13 -13.55
C ILE A 163 -33.70 2.67 -13.36
N SER A 164 -33.56 3.86 -12.75
CA SER A 164 -32.26 4.48 -12.48
C SER A 164 -31.38 3.58 -11.60
N ILE A 165 -31.93 3.00 -10.53
CA ILE A 165 -31.19 2.06 -9.66
C ILE A 165 -30.72 0.83 -10.46
N ALA A 166 -31.58 0.25 -11.30
CA ALA A 166 -31.24 -0.92 -12.11
C ALA A 166 -30.09 -0.59 -13.08
N VAL A 167 -30.16 0.54 -13.76
CA VAL A 167 -29.10 1.01 -14.69
C VAL A 167 -27.79 1.27 -13.94
N ILE A 168 -27.82 1.97 -12.82
CA ILE A 168 -26.63 2.26 -12.01
C ILE A 168 -25.99 0.96 -11.51
N PHE A 169 -26.80 0.00 -11.08
CA PHE A 169 -26.30 -1.32 -10.64
C PHE A 169 -25.57 -2.05 -11.76
N ILE A 170 -26.16 -2.09 -12.96
CA ILE A 170 -25.55 -2.74 -14.13
C ILE A 170 -24.24 -2.06 -14.51
N ILE A 171 -24.24 -0.73 -14.62
CA ILE A 171 -23.03 0.05 -14.96
C ILE A 171 -21.95 -0.16 -13.89
N GLY A 172 -22.32 -0.05 -12.62
CA GLY A 172 -21.39 -0.24 -11.50
C GLY A 172 -20.80 -1.65 -11.45
N PHE A 173 -21.59 -2.67 -11.76
CA PHE A 173 -21.12 -4.05 -11.84
C PHE A 173 -20.12 -4.25 -12.99
N LEU A 174 -20.44 -3.76 -14.18
CA LEU A 174 -19.57 -3.84 -15.36
C LEU A 174 -18.26 -3.09 -15.10
N PHE A 175 -18.33 -1.87 -14.59
CA PHE A 175 -17.16 -1.06 -14.25
C PHE A 175 -16.26 -1.78 -13.24
N SER A 176 -16.84 -2.26 -12.13
CA SER A 176 -16.09 -2.98 -11.11
C SER A 176 -15.46 -4.27 -11.63
N TYR A 177 -16.14 -4.98 -12.52
CA TYR A 177 -15.61 -6.19 -13.15
C TYR A 177 -14.37 -5.90 -14.01
N TYR A 178 -14.45 -4.89 -14.89
CA TYR A 178 -13.34 -4.54 -15.80
C TYR A 178 -12.15 -3.95 -15.06
N THR A 179 -12.40 -3.09 -14.06
CA THR A 179 -11.33 -2.46 -13.27
C THR A 179 -10.57 -3.47 -12.41
N LEU A 180 -11.24 -4.50 -11.86
CA LEU A 180 -10.61 -5.49 -11.00
C LEU A 180 -10.08 -6.72 -11.74
N LYS A 181 -10.36 -6.87 -13.03
CA LYS A 181 -9.88 -8.00 -13.84
C LYS A 181 -8.35 -8.08 -13.89
N PRO A 182 -7.59 -7.00 -14.15
CA PRO A 182 -6.13 -7.05 -14.17
C PRO A 182 -5.52 -7.51 -12.84
N LEU A 183 -6.09 -7.07 -11.73
CA LEU A 183 -5.65 -7.50 -10.40
C LEU A 183 -5.85 -9.02 -10.19
N LYS A 184 -6.97 -9.55 -10.66
CA LYS A 184 -7.24 -10.99 -10.59
C LYS A 184 -6.25 -11.79 -11.44
N ASP A 185 -5.89 -11.28 -12.61
CA ASP A 185 -4.94 -11.92 -13.51
C ASP A 185 -3.52 -11.95 -12.88
N ILE A 186 -3.11 -10.87 -12.20
CA ILE A 186 -1.86 -10.82 -11.42
C ILE A 186 -1.87 -11.85 -10.29
N ILE A 187 -2.95 -11.94 -9.51
CA ILE A 187 -3.08 -12.93 -8.43
C ILE A 187 -2.92 -14.37 -8.97
N LEU A 188 -3.53 -14.68 -10.10
CA LEU A 188 -3.39 -16.00 -10.72
C LEU A 188 -1.97 -16.28 -11.18
N GLN A 189 -1.28 -15.28 -11.76
CA GLN A 189 0.13 -15.42 -12.16
C GLN A 189 1.04 -15.60 -10.94
N ILE A 190 0.81 -14.89 -9.83
CA ILE A 190 1.58 -15.08 -8.58
C ILE A 190 1.39 -16.49 -8.03
N HIS A 191 0.18 -17.02 -8.06
CA HIS A 191 -0.09 -18.39 -7.61
C HIS A 191 0.61 -19.47 -8.45
N ASP A 192 0.89 -19.19 -9.71
CA ASP A 192 1.62 -20.10 -10.61
C ASP A 192 3.14 -20.05 -10.37
N ILE A 193 3.65 -19.03 -9.68
CA ILE A 193 5.08 -18.92 -9.36
C ILE A 193 5.38 -19.76 -8.11
N SER A 194 6.35 -20.66 -8.25
CA SER A 194 6.82 -21.57 -7.21
C SER A 194 8.34 -21.63 -7.21
N GLU A 195 8.94 -22.34 -6.27
CA GLU A 195 10.38 -22.59 -6.20
C GLU A 195 10.96 -23.24 -7.48
N HIS A 196 10.12 -23.98 -8.24
CA HIS A 196 10.55 -24.66 -9.46
C HIS A 196 10.52 -23.76 -10.70
N ASN A 197 9.87 -22.60 -10.65
CA ASN A 197 9.70 -21.71 -11.80
C ASN A 197 9.86 -20.21 -11.44
N LEU A 198 10.74 -19.91 -10.49
CA LEU A 198 11.03 -18.52 -10.04
C LEU A 198 11.50 -17.58 -11.16
N ASN A 199 11.85 -18.12 -12.35
CA ASN A 199 12.18 -17.35 -13.53
C ASN A 199 10.97 -16.71 -14.24
N LYS A 200 9.74 -17.12 -13.91
CA LYS A 200 8.54 -16.49 -14.45
C LYS A 200 8.39 -15.07 -13.90
N ARG A 201 7.81 -14.22 -14.73
CA ARG A 201 7.52 -12.82 -14.36
C ARG A 201 6.06 -12.50 -14.63
N LEU A 202 5.52 -11.59 -13.83
CA LEU A 202 4.19 -11.03 -14.03
C LEU A 202 4.18 -10.19 -15.30
N VAL A 203 3.12 -10.33 -16.08
CA VAL A 203 2.88 -9.50 -17.26
C VAL A 203 2.42 -8.11 -16.76
N ILE A 204 3.18 -7.08 -17.11
CA ILE A 204 2.87 -5.70 -16.72
C ILE A 204 1.73 -5.19 -17.60
N PRO A 205 0.61 -4.73 -17.02
CA PRO A 205 -0.47 -4.11 -17.77
C PRO A 205 0.01 -2.86 -18.53
N LYS A 206 -0.60 -2.57 -19.69
CA LYS A 206 -0.22 -1.40 -20.51
C LYS A 206 -0.70 -0.06 -19.93
N ALA A 207 -1.55 -0.07 -18.92
CA ALA A 207 -2.26 1.11 -18.42
C ALA A 207 -1.38 2.12 -17.68
N LYS A 208 -0.16 1.75 -17.25
CA LYS A 208 0.74 2.60 -16.43
C LYS A 208 0.05 3.21 -15.19
N ASP A 209 -0.73 2.40 -14.52
CA ASP A 209 -1.46 2.70 -13.30
C ASP A 209 -0.80 2.03 -12.08
N GLU A 210 -1.43 2.15 -10.90
CA GLU A 210 -0.96 1.55 -9.65
C GLU A 210 -0.86 0.01 -9.73
N ILE A 211 -1.64 -0.61 -10.60
CA ILE A 211 -1.58 -2.06 -10.84
C ILE A 211 -0.31 -2.43 -11.61
N SER A 212 0.13 -1.58 -12.54
CA SER A 212 1.38 -1.75 -13.28
C SER A 212 2.59 -1.58 -12.35
N GLU A 213 2.59 -0.57 -11.47
CA GLU A 213 3.63 -0.35 -10.46
C GLU A 213 3.72 -1.53 -9.48
N LEU A 214 2.56 -2.07 -9.07
CA LEU A 214 2.50 -3.28 -8.24
C LEU A 214 3.17 -4.48 -8.93
N ALA A 215 2.88 -4.72 -10.22
CA ALA A 215 3.48 -5.81 -10.98
C ALA A 215 5.00 -5.65 -11.14
N GLU A 216 5.50 -4.43 -11.36
CA GLU A 216 6.94 -4.12 -11.41
C GLU A 216 7.62 -4.37 -10.07
N THR A 217 7.01 -3.95 -8.97
CA THR A 217 7.53 -4.18 -7.61
C THR A 217 7.62 -5.67 -7.28
N PHE A 218 6.60 -6.44 -7.64
CA PHE A 218 6.65 -7.90 -7.50
C PHE A 218 7.75 -8.52 -8.36
N ASN A 219 7.89 -8.11 -9.63
CA ASN A 219 8.94 -8.61 -10.50
C ASN A 219 10.35 -8.30 -9.96
N SER A 220 10.55 -7.11 -9.39
CA SER A 220 11.80 -6.76 -8.71
C SER A 220 12.07 -7.67 -7.51
N THR A 221 11.03 -7.94 -6.71
CA THR A 221 11.12 -8.85 -5.56
C THR A 221 11.44 -10.29 -5.99
N PHE A 222 10.80 -10.78 -7.06
CA PHE A 222 11.10 -12.10 -7.62
C PHE A 222 12.51 -12.19 -8.19
N ASN A 223 13.05 -11.13 -8.79
CA ASN A 223 14.46 -11.09 -9.23
C ASN A 223 15.42 -11.29 -8.06
N ARG A 224 15.15 -10.60 -6.95
CA ARG A 224 15.96 -10.73 -5.72
C ARG A 224 15.85 -12.14 -5.12
N LEU A 225 14.65 -12.69 -5.09
CA LEU A 225 14.38 -14.03 -4.57
C LEU A 225 15.05 -15.11 -5.42
N GLU A 226 14.92 -15.04 -6.74
CA GLU A 226 15.57 -15.96 -7.70
C GLU A 226 17.09 -15.94 -7.54
N LYS A 227 17.69 -14.74 -7.48
CA LYS A 227 19.12 -14.59 -7.25
C LYS A 227 19.56 -15.22 -5.92
N SER A 228 18.81 -14.98 -4.86
CA SER A 228 19.09 -15.58 -3.55
C SER A 228 18.99 -17.11 -3.58
N PHE A 229 17.93 -17.63 -4.21
CA PHE A 229 17.70 -19.07 -4.33
C PHE A 229 18.79 -19.76 -5.15
N ASN A 230 19.18 -19.18 -6.29
CA ASN A 230 20.24 -19.69 -7.14
C ASN A 230 21.59 -19.69 -6.41
N ASN A 231 21.91 -18.62 -5.68
CA ASN A 231 23.11 -18.55 -4.85
C ASN A 231 23.10 -19.65 -3.79
N HIS A 232 21.96 -19.87 -3.12
CA HIS A 232 21.84 -20.93 -2.12
C HIS A 232 22.01 -22.34 -2.73
N LYS A 233 21.38 -22.58 -3.88
CA LYS A 233 21.52 -23.85 -4.62
C LYS A 233 22.96 -24.10 -5.04
N GLN A 234 23.64 -23.09 -5.57
CA GLN A 234 25.05 -23.17 -5.94
C GLN A 234 25.91 -23.44 -4.71
N PHE A 235 25.68 -22.77 -3.58
CA PHE A 235 26.34 -22.99 -2.31
C PHE A 235 26.27 -24.45 -1.86
N VAL A 236 25.06 -25.02 -1.79
CA VAL A 236 24.87 -26.43 -1.39
C VAL A 236 25.58 -27.40 -2.34
N THR A 237 25.51 -27.12 -3.65
CA THR A 237 26.16 -27.97 -4.67
C THR A 237 27.68 -27.94 -4.52
N THR A 238 28.25 -26.74 -4.35
CA THR A 238 29.72 -26.58 -4.20
C THR A 238 30.21 -27.20 -2.90
N ILE A 239 29.50 -26.98 -1.79
CA ILE A 239 29.84 -27.68 -0.52
C ILE A 239 29.91 -29.18 -0.69
N SER A 240 28.90 -29.74 -1.35
CA SER A 240 28.84 -31.20 -1.56
C SER A 240 30.04 -31.72 -2.37
N HIS A 241 30.50 -30.96 -3.35
CA HIS A 241 31.66 -31.29 -4.11
C HIS A 241 32.97 -31.15 -3.32
N GLU A 242 33.14 -30.04 -2.57
CA GLU A 242 34.34 -29.78 -1.76
C GLU A 242 34.52 -30.75 -0.59
N PHE A 243 33.41 -31.31 -0.04
CA PHE A 243 33.49 -32.40 0.92
C PHE A 243 33.75 -33.76 0.31
N ARG A 244 33.16 -34.03 -0.87
CA ARG A 244 33.29 -35.35 -1.51
C ARG A 244 34.75 -35.67 -1.84
N THR A 245 35.51 -34.68 -2.29
CA THR A 245 36.92 -34.87 -2.70
C THR A 245 37.78 -35.38 -1.55
N PRO A 246 37.97 -34.66 -0.40
CA PRO A 246 38.81 -35.13 0.71
C PRO A 246 38.28 -36.42 1.31
N LEU A 247 36.95 -36.59 1.42
CA LEU A 247 36.40 -37.83 1.94
C LEU A 247 36.67 -39.05 1.06
N SER A 248 36.55 -38.87 -0.27
CA SER A 248 36.85 -39.96 -1.20
C SER A 248 38.32 -40.32 -1.19
N THR A 249 39.23 -39.32 -1.16
CA THR A 249 40.66 -39.55 -1.07
C THR A 249 41.05 -40.23 0.25
N LEU A 250 40.47 -39.75 1.40
CA LEU A 250 40.67 -40.34 2.71
C LEU A 250 40.24 -41.82 2.71
N ILE A 251 39.09 -42.15 2.15
CA ILE A 251 38.62 -43.53 2.04
C ILE A 251 39.58 -44.38 1.20
N ALA A 252 40.00 -43.87 0.05
CA ALA A 252 40.92 -44.57 -0.83
C ALA A 252 42.30 -44.84 -0.17
N GLU A 253 42.85 -43.85 0.58
CA GLU A 253 44.11 -44.02 1.31
C GLU A 253 43.99 -45.07 2.44
N LEU A 254 42.86 -45.08 3.13
CA LEU A 254 42.59 -46.08 4.16
C LEU A 254 42.35 -47.47 3.56
N GLU A 255 41.69 -47.57 2.41
CA GLU A 255 41.53 -48.84 1.67
C GLU A 255 42.88 -49.36 1.17
N LEU A 256 43.73 -48.49 0.65
CA LEU A 256 45.10 -48.84 0.23
C LEU A 256 45.94 -49.33 1.43
N ALA A 257 45.87 -48.63 2.57
CA ALA A 257 46.54 -49.04 3.80
C ALA A 257 46.08 -50.40 4.35
N LYS A 258 44.89 -50.83 3.97
CA LYS A 258 44.32 -52.12 4.37
C LYS A 258 44.78 -53.30 3.51
N GLU A 259 45.41 -53.07 2.36
CA GLU A 259 45.95 -54.13 1.51
C GLU A 259 47.14 -54.81 2.13
N LEU A 260 47.21 -56.15 1.99
CA LEU A 260 48.16 -57.02 2.75
C LEU A 260 49.61 -56.99 2.30
N ASN A 261 49.99 -56.24 1.24
CA ASN A 261 51.32 -56.28 0.64
C ASN A 261 52.01 -54.90 0.55
N ILE A 262 51.70 -53.96 1.45
CA ILE A 262 52.38 -52.65 1.47
C ILE A 262 53.50 -52.64 2.51
N THR A 263 54.53 -51.81 2.26
CA THR A 263 55.65 -51.65 3.24
C THR A 263 55.21 -50.82 4.42
N LEU A 264 55.96 -50.88 5.54
CA LEU A 264 55.67 -50.09 6.76
C LEU A 264 55.68 -48.57 6.47
N ASP A 265 56.55 -48.15 5.51
CA ASP A 265 56.66 -46.75 5.14
C ASP A 265 55.48 -46.31 4.28
N ASP A 266 55.01 -47.15 3.33
CA ASP A 266 53.78 -46.91 2.59
C ASP A 266 52.54 -46.81 3.48
N TYR A 267 52.50 -47.73 4.50
CA TYR A 267 51.43 -47.72 5.51
C TYR A 267 51.39 -46.40 6.30
N LYS A 268 52.53 -45.89 6.74
CA LYS A 268 52.65 -44.62 7.44
C LYS A 268 52.24 -43.46 6.51
N LEU A 269 52.70 -43.48 5.25
CA LEU A 269 52.35 -42.44 4.27
C LEU A 269 50.86 -42.38 4.00
N SER A 270 50.19 -43.54 3.85
CA SER A 270 48.73 -43.58 3.64
C SER A 270 47.98 -43.05 4.85
N ILE A 271 48.44 -43.37 6.10
CA ILE A 271 47.82 -42.79 7.33
C ILE A 271 48.05 -41.28 7.39
N ASP A 272 49.24 -40.78 7.08
CA ASP A 272 49.56 -39.36 7.12
C ASP A 272 48.70 -38.58 6.08
N ASN A 273 48.55 -39.14 4.87
CA ASN A 273 47.66 -38.56 3.84
C ASN A 273 46.20 -38.56 4.32
N ALA A 274 45.71 -39.67 4.85
CA ALA A 274 44.35 -39.79 5.37
C ALA A 274 44.11 -38.78 6.52
N LEU A 275 45.08 -38.59 7.41
CA LEU A 275 44.99 -37.61 8.50
C LEU A 275 44.97 -36.18 7.96
N GLN A 276 45.74 -35.90 6.87
CA GLN A 276 45.75 -34.60 6.21
C GLN A 276 44.39 -34.29 5.57
N ASP A 277 43.76 -35.27 4.89
CA ASP A 277 42.44 -35.09 4.28
C ASP A 277 41.33 -34.96 5.34
N ALA A 278 41.42 -35.69 6.46
CA ALA A 278 40.50 -35.50 7.60
C ALA A 278 40.61 -34.10 8.20
N ASN A 279 41.82 -33.59 8.39
CA ASN A 279 42.04 -32.22 8.89
C ASN A 279 41.52 -31.16 7.91
N HIS A 280 41.68 -31.41 6.60
CA HIS A 280 41.12 -30.52 5.57
C HIS A 280 39.59 -30.48 5.63
N ALA A 281 38.91 -31.62 5.75
CA ALA A 281 37.46 -31.69 5.91
C ALA A 281 36.99 -30.98 7.21
N SER A 282 37.74 -31.12 8.31
CA SER A 282 37.46 -30.45 9.57
C SER A 282 37.58 -28.92 9.45
N GLN A 283 38.64 -28.41 8.76
CA GLN A 283 38.81 -26.99 8.50
C GLN A 283 37.71 -26.43 7.61
N LEU A 284 37.27 -27.19 6.59
CA LEU A 284 36.16 -26.83 5.72
C LEU A 284 34.84 -26.70 6.53
N SER A 285 34.59 -27.68 7.43
CA SER A 285 33.42 -27.65 8.32
C SER A 285 33.41 -26.40 9.22
N SER A 286 34.56 -26.08 9.82
CA SER A 286 34.69 -24.89 10.69
C SER A 286 34.46 -23.60 9.91
N ALA A 287 35.08 -23.46 8.71
CA ALA A 287 34.88 -22.31 7.86
C ALA A 287 33.42 -22.13 7.40
N LEU A 288 32.72 -23.24 7.14
CA LEU A 288 31.29 -23.21 6.81
C LEU A 288 30.41 -22.79 7.99
N LEU A 289 30.74 -23.24 9.21
CA LEU A 289 30.04 -22.80 10.42
C LEU A 289 30.24 -21.29 10.66
N ASP A 290 31.45 -20.79 10.47
CA ASP A 290 31.74 -19.36 10.60
C ASP A 290 31.02 -18.55 9.53
N PHE A 291 30.97 -19.04 8.26
CA PHE A 291 30.18 -18.44 7.20
C PHE A 291 28.68 -18.47 7.51
N ALA A 292 28.17 -19.57 8.04
CA ALA A 292 26.77 -19.67 8.44
C ALA A 292 26.44 -18.65 9.54
N ARG A 293 27.29 -18.56 10.58
CA ARG A 293 27.12 -17.58 11.66
C ARG A 293 27.13 -16.14 11.14
N ALA A 294 28.00 -15.82 10.19
CA ALA A 294 28.04 -14.51 9.54
C ALA A 294 26.88 -14.27 8.57
N SER A 295 26.20 -15.32 8.06
CA SER A 295 25.14 -15.20 7.04
C SER A 295 23.73 -15.24 7.59
N TYR A 296 23.53 -15.89 8.77
CA TYR A 296 22.22 -15.98 9.42
C TYR A 296 21.93 -14.74 10.27
N ASP A 297 20.77 -14.19 10.02
CA ASP A 297 20.03 -13.17 10.79
C ASP A 297 20.88 -12.15 11.57
N VAL A 298 21.25 -11.07 10.90
CA VAL A 298 21.97 -9.93 11.50
C VAL A 298 21.29 -9.42 12.79
N SER A 299 19.97 -9.63 12.93
CA SER A 299 19.22 -9.24 14.12
C SER A 299 19.59 -10.02 15.39
N GLN A 300 20.21 -11.20 15.27
CA GLN A 300 20.65 -12.02 16.39
C GLN A 300 22.14 -11.81 16.74
N ILE A 301 22.88 -11.03 15.92
CA ILE A 301 24.27 -10.71 16.19
C ILE A 301 24.31 -9.59 17.22
N SER A 302 24.87 -9.87 18.40
CA SER A 302 25.08 -8.82 19.41
C SER A 302 26.24 -7.93 18.99
N PHE A 303 25.99 -6.64 18.84
CA PHE A 303 26.99 -5.60 18.64
C PHE A 303 27.31 -5.00 20.01
N THR A 304 28.58 -4.81 20.27
CA THR A 304 29.10 -4.18 21.49
C THR A 304 30.15 -3.13 21.12
N ASP A 305 30.46 -2.28 22.05
CA ASP A 305 31.62 -1.40 21.91
C ASP A 305 32.88 -2.23 22.05
N VAL A 306 33.73 -2.23 21.02
CA VAL A 306 34.95 -3.00 20.92
C VAL A 306 36.11 -2.08 20.49
N ARG A 307 37.27 -2.34 20.99
CA ARG A 307 38.50 -1.70 20.55
C ARG A 307 39.14 -2.52 19.42
N LEU A 308 39.20 -1.95 18.22
CA LEU A 308 39.73 -2.64 17.04
C LEU A 308 41.20 -2.99 17.13
N ASP A 309 42.01 -2.20 17.81
CA ASP A 309 43.42 -2.48 18.08
C ASP A 309 43.57 -3.74 18.95
N GLU A 310 42.69 -3.95 19.94
CA GLU A 310 42.67 -5.17 20.77
C GLU A 310 42.27 -6.38 19.95
N VAL A 311 41.22 -6.26 19.12
CA VAL A 311 40.77 -7.35 18.25
C VAL A 311 41.84 -7.77 17.21
N LEU A 312 42.59 -6.80 16.66
CA LEU A 312 43.73 -7.06 15.79
C LEU A 312 44.87 -7.76 16.55
N ALA A 313 45.15 -7.34 17.77
CA ALA A 313 46.16 -7.99 18.61
C ALA A 313 45.78 -9.44 18.96
N ASP A 314 44.52 -9.67 19.30
CA ASP A 314 44.01 -11.02 19.59
C ASP A 314 44.05 -11.94 18.33
N ALA A 315 43.69 -11.43 17.15
CA ALA A 315 43.81 -12.15 15.89
C ALA A 315 45.29 -12.52 15.59
N LYS A 316 46.23 -11.60 15.80
CA LYS A 316 47.66 -11.84 15.66
C LYS A 316 48.13 -12.93 16.61
N VAL A 317 47.78 -12.87 17.89
CA VAL A 317 48.19 -13.89 18.90
C VAL A 317 47.63 -15.26 18.51
N ALA A 318 46.38 -15.34 18.16
CA ALA A 318 45.75 -16.62 17.74
C ALA A 318 46.43 -17.23 16.50
N LEU A 319 46.82 -16.40 15.53
CA LEU A 319 47.48 -16.89 14.31
C LEU A 319 48.92 -17.33 14.60
N LEU A 320 49.68 -16.61 15.44
CA LEU A 320 51.06 -16.99 15.81
C LEU A 320 51.09 -18.27 16.68
N GLN A 321 50.08 -18.53 17.48
CA GLN A 321 49.96 -19.80 18.22
C GLN A 321 49.82 -20.98 17.24
N LYS A 322 49.09 -20.80 16.15
CA LYS A 322 48.85 -21.82 15.12
C LYS A 322 50.05 -22.00 14.19
N ASN A 323 50.79 -20.91 13.85
CA ASN A 323 51.90 -20.90 12.91
C ASN A 323 53.00 -19.97 13.41
N GLN A 324 54.00 -20.55 14.10
CA GLN A 324 55.12 -19.79 14.70
C GLN A 324 56.07 -19.16 13.71
N ASP A 325 56.07 -19.60 12.44
CA ASP A 325 56.90 -19.06 11.37
C ASP A 325 56.36 -17.75 10.77
N TYR A 326 55.13 -17.37 11.09
CA TYR A 326 54.52 -16.19 10.53
C TYR A 326 55.05 -14.91 11.22
N LYS A 327 55.21 -13.85 10.44
CA LYS A 327 55.71 -12.54 10.93
C LYS A 327 54.62 -11.49 10.69
N ILE A 328 54.05 -10.94 11.75
CA ILE A 328 52.95 -9.96 11.69
C ILE A 328 53.34 -8.67 12.36
N GLY A 329 53.50 -7.60 11.58
CA GLY A 329 53.63 -6.22 12.06
C GLY A 329 52.27 -5.55 12.20
N ILE A 330 52.04 -4.79 13.26
CA ILE A 330 50.89 -3.87 13.40
C ILE A 330 51.45 -2.47 13.63
N ASN A 331 51.09 -1.57 12.74
CA ASN A 331 51.56 -0.17 12.76
C ASN A 331 50.35 0.76 12.91
N TYR A 332 50.47 1.64 13.85
CA TYR A 332 49.50 2.69 14.09
C TYR A 332 50.00 3.95 13.39
N MET A 333 49.19 4.47 12.42
CA MET A 333 49.62 5.58 11.54
C MET A 333 49.27 6.97 12.11
N ASP A 334 48.64 7.04 13.29
CA ASP A 334 48.25 8.28 13.91
C ASP A 334 49.48 9.00 14.52
N ASP A 335 49.52 10.33 14.35
CA ASP A 335 50.54 11.17 14.99
C ASP A 335 50.43 11.01 16.52
N LEU A 336 51.56 10.61 17.15
CA LEU A 336 51.69 10.28 18.58
C LEU A 336 51.31 11.41 19.57
N ALA A 337 50.88 12.56 19.06
CA ALA A 337 50.57 13.77 19.86
C ALA A 337 49.14 13.85 20.41
N ASP A 338 48.18 13.15 19.79
CA ASP A 338 46.72 13.18 20.18
C ASP A 338 46.21 11.77 20.51
N LYS A 339 46.84 11.11 21.50
CA LYS A 339 46.35 9.80 21.97
C LYS A 339 45.15 9.95 22.91
N ASP A 340 43.99 10.19 22.39
CA ASP A 340 42.77 9.73 23.04
C ASP A 340 42.62 8.24 22.77
N GLU A 341 42.69 7.40 23.82
CA GLU A 341 42.57 5.93 23.73
C GLU A 341 41.23 5.47 23.13
N SER A 342 40.26 6.36 22.98
CA SER A 342 38.93 6.14 22.41
C SER A 342 38.87 6.13 20.87
N ASN A 343 39.97 6.48 20.17
CA ASN A 343 39.95 6.64 18.71
C ASN A 343 39.75 5.32 17.93
N TYR A 344 39.97 4.16 18.57
CA TYR A 344 39.80 2.83 17.95
C TYR A 344 38.48 2.14 18.35
N ASP A 345 37.60 2.85 19.07
CA ASP A 345 36.32 2.34 19.49
C ASP A 345 35.37 2.17 18.29
N PHE A 346 34.78 1.00 18.18
CA PHE A 346 33.86 0.64 17.12
C PHE A 346 32.68 -0.18 17.68
N ASN A 347 31.48 0.05 17.16
CA ASN A 347 30.32 -0.75 17.52
C ASN A 347 30.25 -2.00 16.62
N GLY A 348 30.71 -3.13 17.12
CA GLY A 348 30.82 -4.35 16.34
C GLY A 348 30.73 -5.63 17.15
N ASN A 349 30.83 -6.75 16.44
CA ASN A 349 30.95 -8.07 17.06
C ASN A 349 32.43 -8.47 17.09
N PRO A 350 33.08 -8.56 18.26
CA PRO A 350 34.53 -8.82 18.37
C PRO A 350 34.93 -10.17 17.78
N TYR A 351 34.09 -11.20 17.94
CA TYR A 351 34.37 -12.55 17.44
C TYR A 351 34.39 -12.57 15.89
N LEU A 352 33.38 -11.95 15.25
CA LEU A 352 33.33 -11.90 13.79
C LEU A 352 34.48 -11.07 13.20
N LEU A 353 34.77 -9.91 13.80
CA LEU A 353 35.91 -9.08 13.40
C LEU A 353 37.23 -9.83 13.55
N GLN A 354 37.44 -10.55 14.64
CA GLN A 354 38.61 -11.38 14.84
C GLN A 354 38.77 -12.43 13.73
N ILE A 355 37.68 -13.11 13.33
CA ILE A 355 37.67 -14.05 12.21
C ILE A 355 38.08 -13.36 10.90
N ALA A 356 37.56 -12.17 10.62
CA ALA A 356 37.90 -11.43 9.40
C ALA A 356 39.39 -11.05 9.37
N PHE A 357 39.91 -10.48 10.45
CA PHE A 357 41.31 -10.09 10.58
C PHE A 357 42.27 -11.28 10.50
N LEU A 358 41.91 -12.39 11.19
CA LEU A 358 42.68 -13.63 11.14
C LEU A 358 42.78 -14.17 9.71
N ASN A 359 41.67 -14.22 8.96
CA ASN A 359 41.67 -14.67 7.56
C ASN A 359 42.55 -13.79 6.66
N LEU A 360 42.53 -12.45 6.83
CA LEU A 360 43.36 -11.53 6.02
C LEU A 360 44.83 -11.69 6.39
N MET A 361 45.20 -11.76 7.68
CA MET A 361 46.56 -11.97 8.14
C MET A 361 47.10 -13.32 7.69
N GLU A 362 46.30 -14.39 7.78
CA GLU A 362 46.66 -15.75 7.34
C GLU A 362 46.94 -15.77 5.82
N ASN A 363 46.05 -15.14 5.03
CA ASN A 363 46.26 -15.05 3.58
C ASN A 363 47.53 -14.28 3.24
N ALA A 364 47.76 -13.10 3.85
CA ALA A 364 48.94 -12.29 3.63
C ALA A 364 50.23 -13.09 3.92
N CYS A 365 50.31 -13.75 5.07
CA CYS A 365 51.45 -14.60 5.43
C CYS A 365 51.64 -15.81 4.52
N LYS A 366 50.56 -16.46 4.14
CA LYS A 366 50.52 -17.69 3.36
C LYS A 366 51.03 -17.49 1.93
N TYR A 367 50.63 -16.37 1.30
CA TYR A 367 50.98 -16.07 -0.08
C TYR A 367 52.25 -15.22 -0.21
N SER A 368 52.85 -14.76 0.90
CA SER A 368 54.11 -14.06 0.96
C SER A 368 55.29 -15.02 1.11
N PRO A 369 56.36 -14.91 0.31
CA PRO A 369 57.55 -15.77 0.40
C PRO A 369 58.25 -15.68 1.78
N ASP A 370 58.24 -14.52 2.38
CA ASP A 370 58.86 -14.21 3.69
C ASP A 370 57.89 -14.47 4.87
N LYS A 371 56.69 -14.98 4.58
CA LYS A 371 55.61 -15.23 5.55
C LYS A 371 55.26 -13.99 6.38
N PHE A 372 55.28 -12.83 5.75
CA PHE A 372 55.13 -11.52 6.42
C PHE A 372 53.79 -10.88 6.02
N CYS A 373 53.11 -10.32 7.05
CA CYS A 373 51.96 -9.45 6.89
C CYS A 373 52.20 -8.16 7.66
N ASN A 374 52.03 -7.00 7.01
CA ASN A 374 52.00 -5.68 7.67
C ASN A 374 50.57 -5.20 7.78
N VAL A 375 50.12 -4.91 8.98
CA VAL A 375 48.80 -4.34 9.23
C VAL A 375 48.99 -2.89 9.62
N GLU A 376 48.36 -1.98 8.92
CA GLU A 376 48.33 -0.55 9.20
C GLU A 376 46.90 -0.16 9.61
N ILE A 377 46.77 0.55 10.71
CA ILE A 377 45.50 1.10 11.18
C ILE A 377 45.62 2.63 11.25
N GLU A 378 44.64 3.32 10.65
CA GLU A 378 44.58 4.76 10.57
C GLU A 378 43.17 5.23 10.95
N VAL A 379 43.10 6.19 11.87
CA VAL A 379 41.82 6.83 12.24
C VAL A 379 41.63 8.04 11.34
N GLN A 380 40.57 8.00 10.54
CA GLN A 380 40.13 9.11 9.72
C GLN A 380 38.96 9.82 10.40
N LYS A 381 38.67 11.06 10.00
CA LYS A 381 37.65 11.90 10.64
C LYS A 381 36.27 11.23 10.85
N TYR A 382 35.91 10.26 9.98
CA TYR A 382 34.60 9.60 10.00
C TYR A 382 34.69 8.08 9.87
N ASP A 383 35.91 7.53 9.63
CA ASP A 383 36.11 6.12 9.33
C ASP A 383 37.41 5.61 9.98
N LEU A 384 37.40 4.32 10.28
CA LEU A 384 38.59 3.57 10.67
C LEU A 384 39.06 2.80 9.46
N GLU A 385 40.26 3.07 8.97
CA GLU A 385 40.88 2.39 7.84
C GLU A 385 41.93 1.39 8.33
N ILE A 386 41.80 0.12 7.91
CA ILE A 386 42.73 -0.96 8.23
C ILE A 386 43.25 -1.54 6.93
N ARG A 387 44.57 -1.59 6.75
CA ARG A 387 45.23 -2.14 5.56
C ARG A 387 46.02 -3.40 5.93
N PHE A 388 45.82 -4.48 5.23
CA PHE A 388 46.58 -5.71 5.34
C PHE A 388 47.43 -5.82 4.09
N ILE A 389 48.75 -5.73 4.27
CA ILE A 389 49.73 -5.59 3.19
C ILE A 389 50.63 -6.80 3.18
N ASP A 390 50.69 -7.48 2.02
CA ASP A 390 51.59 -8.58 1.73
C ASP A 390 52.56 -8.25 0.59
N ARG A 391 53.67 -8.99 0.52
CA ARG A 391 54.64 -8.99 -0.58
C ARG A 391 54.60 -10.32 -1.33
N GLY A 392 53.41 -10.81 -1.52
CA GLY A 392 53.16 -12.12 -2.09
C GLY A 392 53.17 -12.15 -3.61
N ILE A 393 52.59 -13.21 -4.13
CA ILE A 393 52.46 -13.46 -5.55
C ILE A 393 51.59 -12.46 -6.31
N GLY A 394 50.80 -11.66 -5.59
CA GLY A 394 49.81 -10.76 -6.15
C GLY A 394 48.62 -11.48 -6.78
N ILE A 395 47.65 -10.71 -7.24
CA ILE A 395 46.37 -11.17 -7.80
C ILE A 395 46.17 -10.50 -9.16
N SER A 396 45.84 -11.28 -10.19
CA SER A 396 45.55 -10.74 -11.53
C SER A 396 44.26 -9.90 -11.52
N GLU A 397 44.13 -8.95 -12.45
CA GLU A 397 42.91 -8.12 -12.58
C GLU A 397 41.65 -8.97 -12.78
N GLU A 398 41.76 -10.05 -13.53
CA GLU A 398 40.66 -11.00 -13.75
C GLU A 398 40.24 -11.71 -12.46
N ASP A 399 41.24 -12.14 -11.67
CA ASP A 399 40.97 -12.81 -10.38
C ASP A 399 40.40 -11.84 -9.32
N GLN A 400 40.84 -10.57 -9.30
CA GLN A 400 40.37 -9.57 -8.35
C GLN A 400 38.85 -9.37 -8.36
N LEU A 401 38.18 -9.59 -9.51
CA LEU A 401 36.72 -9.51 -9.64
C LEU A 401 36.00 -10.64 -8.90
N ASN A 402 36.65 -11.78 -8.73
CA ASN A 402 36.03 -13.03 -8.27
C ASN A 402 36.57 -13.55 -6.93
N ILE A 403 37.67 -12.97 -6.38
CA ILE A 403 38.30 -13.49 -5.14
C ILE A 403 37.40 -13.48 -3.91
N PHE A 404 36.33 -12.71 -3.93
CA PHE A 404 35.32 -12.66 -2.87
C PHE A 404 34.17 -13.64 -3.06
N ASP A 405 34.16 -14.36 -4.22
CA ASP A 405 33.18 -15.40 -4.47
C ASP A 405 33.49 -16.64 -3.65
N LEU A 406 32.45 -17.27 -3.17
CA LEU A 406 32.61 -18.46 -2.31
C LEU A 406 33.27 -19.61 -3.11
N PHE A 407 34.29 -20.26 -2.51
CA PHE A 407 35.11 -21.33 -3.12
C PHE A 407 35.95 -20.91 -4.31
N TYR A 408 36.00 -19.61 -4.64
CA TYR A 408 36.87 -19.15 -5.72
C TYR A 408 38.32 -19.29 -5.35
N ARG A 409 39.13 -19.84 -6.29
CA ARG A 409 40.58 -19.96 -6.19
C ARG A 409 41.16 -19.59 -7.56
N GLY A 410 41.89 -18.48 -7.60
CA GLY A 410 42.55 -18.02 -8.81
C GLY A 410 43.44 -19.07 -9.46
N ASN A 411 44.06 -18.74 -10.58
CA ASN A 411 44.92 -19.64 -11.36
C ASN A 411 46.14 -20.16 -10.61
N ASN A 412 46.47 -19.64 -9.43
CA ASN A 412 47.60 -20.00 -8.58
C ASN A 412 47.30 -21.15 -7.60
N LYS A 413 46.55 -22.18 -8.04
CA LYS A 413 46.16 -23.37 -7.24
C LYS A 413 47.32 -24.08 -6.55
N ASN A 414 48.56 -23.93 -7.07
CA ASN A 414 49.76 -24.60 -6.56
C ASN A 414 50.43 -23.87 -5.37
N TYR A 415 50.06 -22.63 -5.07
CA TYR A 415 50.73 -21.80 -4.03
C TYR A 415 50.15 -21.89 -2.64
N GLY A 416 49.25 -22.85 -2.38
CA GLY A 416 48.77 -23.05 -1.00
C GLY A 416 47.46 -23.81 -0.86
N LYS A 417 47.38 -24.65 0.17
CA LYS A 417 46.15 -25.35 0.52
C LYS A 417 45.15 -24.36 1.13
N GLY A 418 43.96 -24.22 0.54
CA GLY A 418 42.88 -23.35 1.09
C GLY A 418 41.56 -23.59 0.40
N ASN A 419 40.46 -23.40 1.11
CA ASN A 419 39.12 -23.79 0.69
C ASN A 419 38.38 -22.71 -0.12
N GLY A 420 39.00 -21.53 -0.38
CA GLY A 420 38.37 -20.43 -1.11
C GLY A 420 37.17 -19.79 -0.35
N ILE A 421 37.05 -20.01 0.96
CA ILE A 421 35.93 -19.49 1.77
C ILE A 421 36.36 -18.24 2.55
N GLY A 422 37.64 -18.11 2.90
CA GLY A 422 38.11 -17.06 3.84
C GLY A 422 37.77 -15.63 3.39
N LEU A 423 38.04 -15.26 2.15
CA LEU A 423 37.77 -13.89 1.65
C LEU A 423 36.28 -13.62 1.51
N SER A 424 35.44 -14.60 1.19
CA SER A 424 33.98 -14.45 1.19
C SER A 424 33.41 -14.23 2.58
N ILE A 425 33.99 -14.91 3.61
CA ILE A 425 33.66 -14.66 5.02
C ILE A 425 34.04 -13.22 5.40
N VAL A 426 35.27 -12.78 5.06
CA VAL A 426 35.71 -11.40 5.33
C VAL A 426 34.74 -10.39 4.75
N LYS A 427 34.42 -10.52 3.44
CA LYS A 427 33.48 -9.62 2.78
C LYS A 427 32.13 -9.57 3.51
N ARG A 428 31.59 -10.72 3.86
CA ARG A 428 30.31 -10.81 4.56
C ARG A 428 30.35 -10.18 5.94
N ILE A 429 31.40 -10.40 6.70
CA ILE A 429 31.58 -9.79 8.02
C ILE A 429 31.67 -8.26 7.93
N ILE A 430 32.45 -7.74 6.99
CA ILE A 430 32.58 -6.29 6.80
C ILE A 430 31.27 -5.65 6.36
N GLU A 431 30.51 -6.30 5.44
CA GLU A 431 29.15 -5.85 5.05
C GLU A 431 28.19 -5.79 6.24
N ILE A 432 28.22 -6.77 7.16
CA ILE A 432 27.39 -6.80 8.37
C ILE A 432 27.72 -5.61 9.28
N HIS A 433 28.99 -5.23 9.33
CA HIS A 433 29.49 -4.07 10.10
C HIS A 433 29.37 -2.74 9.34
N GLN A 434 28.62 -2.72 8.20
CA GLN A 434 28.41 -1.53 7.36
C GLN A 434 29.71 -0.91 6.83
N GLY A 435 30.77 -1.73 6.73
CA GLY A 435 32.05 -1.33 6.20
C GLY A 435 32.22 -1.64 4.73
N GLU A 436 33.32 -1.18 4.17
CA GLU A 436 33.75 -1.43 2.79
C GLU A 436 35.05 -2.23 2.77
N LEU A 437 35.16 -3.18 1.84
CA LEU A 437 36.35 -3.99 1.61
C LEU A 437 36.84 -3.78 0.17
N GLU A 438 38.06 -3.28 0.02
CA GLU A 438 38.73 -3.06 -1.26
C GLU A 438 40.00 -3.92 -1.36
N VAL A 439 40.42 -4.23 -2.59
CA VAL A 439 41.68 -4.90 -2.87
C VAL A 439 42.43 -4.11 -3.93
N ALA A 440 43.69 -3.89 -3.70
CA ALA A 440 44.64 -3.41 -4.70
C ALA A 440 45.81 -4.39 -4.75
N SER A 441 46.08 -5.00 -5.93
CA SER A 441 47.11 -6.01 -6.07
C SER A 441 47.71 -5.99 -7.44
N GLU A 442 49.03 -6.27 -7.50
CA GLU A 442 49.77 -6.39 -8.73
C GLU A 442 50.53 -7.74 -8.72
N PRO A 443 50.47 -8.52 -9.81
CA PRO A 443 51.18 -9.80 -9.89
C PRO A 443 52.67 -9.66 -9.65
N LYS A 444 53.22 -10.50 -8.76
CA LYS A 444 54.62 -10.55 -8.31
C LYS A 444 55.09 -9.37 -7.46
N VAL A 445 54.21 -8.44 -7.10
CA VAL A 445 54.50 -7.31 -6.22
C VAL A 445 53.91 -7.54 -4.82
N GLY A 446 52.63 -7.98 -4.78
CA GLY A 446 51.87 -8.23 -3.55
C GLY A 446 50.44 -7.73 -3.59
N SER A 447 49.77 -7.74 -2.42
CA SER A 447 48.40 -7.29 -2.31
C SER A 447 48.20 -6.40 -1.09
N VAL A 448 47.24 -5.49 -1.21
CA VAL A 448 46.76 -4.65 -0.12
C VAL A 448 45.23 -4.85 -0.02
N PHE A 449 44.79 -5.45 1.08
CA PHE A 449 43.38 -5.51 1.40
C PHE A 449 43.08 -4.36 2.37
N LYS A 450 42.13 -3.52 1.99
CA LYS A 450 41.74 -2.33 2.74
C LYS A 450 40.31 -2.47 3.25
N ILE A 451 40.15 -2.33 4.55
CA ILE A 451 38.86 -2.28 5.24
C ILE A 451 38.60 -0.84 5.68
N ARG A 452 37.42 -0.31 5.41
CA ARG A 452 36.91 0.92 5.99
C ARG A 452 35.69 0.58 6.85
N LEU A 453 35.72 0.98 8.09
CA LEU A 453 34.62 0.83 9.04
C LEU A 453 34.16 2.23 9.48
N PRO A 454 32.82 2.51 9.54
CA PRO A 454 32.32 3.81 9.98
C PRO A 454 32.72 4.06 11.45
N ALA A 455 33.39 5.17 11.72
CA ALA A 455 33.75 5.53 13.09
C ALA A 455 32.51 5.75 13.95
N LYS A 456 32.62 5.44 15.24
CA LYS A 456 31.55 5.69 16.20
C LYS A 456 31.33 7.22 16.26
N LYS A 457 30.09 7.68 16.04
CA LYS A 457 29.69 9.08 16.17
C LYS A 457 29.63 9.52 17.62
#